data_e2b0a5f8a852c40b65dd30ccb02b6dba
#
_entry.id   e2b0a5f8a852c40b65dd30ccb02b6dba
#
_cell.length_a   1.000
_cell.length_b   1.000
_cell.length_c   1.000
_cell.angle_alpha   90.00
_cell.angle_beta   90.00
_cell.angle_gamma   90.00
#
_symmetry.space_group_name_H-M   'P 1'
#
loop_
_entity.id
_entity.type
_entity.pdbx_description
1 polymer ?
#
loop_
_entity_poly.entity_id
_entity_poly.type
_entity_poly.pdbx_seq_one_letter_code
_entity_poly.pdbx_strand_id
1 'polypeptide(L)'
;ADKVAYAENSVGIRVGEGTWATATATDPNPLIVADAQTGKAVWVGRIEEHGQPAWAAMTVTGTSGGVGGIDAVIRRKEYAGPYAEPNGAPQYDELPQARRTVREAMEQGAEQVYAAMNAQGSAPQVFTGDCRWFVNGQDVADCVSPFGGPALSAIGGSSCRTSCCS
;
A
#
# COMPACT_ATOMS: atom_id res chain seq x y z
N ALA A 1 21.93 1.07 21.21
CA ALA A 1 21.31 0.89 19.89
C ALA A 1 19.87 1.33 20.00
N ASP A 2 19.51 2.37 19.26
CA ASP A 2 18.13 2.86 19.20
C ASP A 2 17.25 1.72 18.69
N LYS A 3 16.18 1.45 19.40
CA LYS A 3 15.28 0.38 19.04
C LYS A 3 14.52 0.81 17.79
N VAL A 4 14.55 -0.02 16.75
CA VAL A 4 13.71 0.15 15.56
C VAL A 4 12.25 0.14 16.01
N ALA A 5 11.49 1.18 15.68
CA ALA A 5 10.05 1.18 15.87
C ALA A 5 9.42 0.26 14.81
N TYR A 6 8.55 -0.66 15.23
CA TYR A 6 7.82 -1.52 14.32
C TYR A 6 6.33 -1.48 14.61
N ALA A 7 5.54 -1.25 13.58
CA ALA A 7 4.07 -1.32 13.65
C ALA A 7 3.54 -2.24 12.55
N GLU A 8 2.52 -3.01 12.86
CA GLU A 8 1.77 -3.84 11.91
C GLU A 8 0.29 -3.48 12.00
N ASN A 9 -0.31 -3.08 10.89
CA ASN A 9 -1.70 -2.63 10.81
C ASN A 9 -2.02 -1.57 11.89
N SER A 10 -1.13 -0.59 12.06
CA SER A 10 -1.21 0.51 13.03
C SER A 10 -1.06 0.09 14.51
N VAL A 11 -0.66 -1.15 14.78
CA VAL A 11 -0.38 -1.64 16.13
C VAL A 11 1.13 -1.74 16.32
N GLY A 12 1.67 -0.99 17.29
CA GLY A 12 3.09 -1.08 17.65
C GLY A 12 3.39 -2.43 18.29
N ILE A 13 4.35 -3.17 17.75
CA ILE A 13 4.80 -4.47 18.26
C ILE A 13 6.34 -4.52 18.24
N ARG A 14 6.92 -5.54 18.81
CA ARG A 14 8.37 -5.69 18.81
C ARG A 14 8.84 -6.24 17.46
N VAL A 15 10.02 -5.79 17.02
CA VAL A 15 10.76 -6.44 15.92
C VAL A 15 10.99 -7.90 16.31
N GLY A 16 10.65 -8.82 15.42
CA GLY A 16 10.69 -10.26 15.67
C GLY A 16 9.34 -10.87 16.11
N GLU A 17 8.28 -10.05 16.24
CA GLU A 17 6.91 -10.50 16.50
C GLU A 17 6.02 -10.28 15.28
N GLY A 18 4.77 -10.77 15.30
CA GLY A 18 3.80 -10.64 14.22
C GLY A 18 4.30 -11.27 12.91
N THR A 19 4.03 -10.62 11.80
CA THR A 19 4.45 -11.08 10.46
C THR A 19 5.96 -11.28 10.36
N TRP A 20 6.76 -10.52 11.10
CA TRP A 20 8.22 -10.72 11.15
C TRP A 20 8.61 -12.13 11.61
N ALA A 21 7.88 -12.70 12.56
CA ALA A 21 8.12 -14.05 13.06
C ALA A 21 7.46 -15.14 12.21
N THR A 22 6.41 -14.83 11.48
CA THR A 22 5.54 -15.83 10.83
C THR A 22 5.69 -15.89 9.32
N ALA A 23 6.27 -14.88 8.68
CA ALA A 23 6.54 -14.89 7.25
C ALA A 23 7.61 -15.95 6.91
N THR A 24 7.26 -16.85 6.00
CA THR A 24 8.11 -17.96 5.55
C THR A 24 8.66 -17.74 4.15
N ALA A 25 8.02 -16.89 3.36
CA ALA A 25 8.48 -16.50 2.03
C ALA A 25 8.03 -15.07 1.69
N THR A 26 8.75 -14.44 0.77
CA THR A 26 8.45 -13.11 0.24
C THR A 26 8.38 -13.16 -1.27
N ASP A 27 7.71 -12.16 -1.88
CA ASP A 27 7.65 -11.99 -3.33
C ASP A 27 9.08 -11.94 -3.90
N PRO A 28 9.40 -12.77 -4.90
CA PRO A 28 10.71 -12.73 -5.54
C PRO A 28 10.91 -11.46 -6.40
N ASN A 29 9.81 -10.80 -6.80
CA ASN A 29 9.82 -9.58 -7.59
C ASN A 29 8.92 -8.50 -6.96
N PRO A 30 9.26 -8.00 -5.77
CA PRO A 30 8.45 -6.98 -5.12
C PRO A 30 8.54 -5.63 -5.86
N LEU A 31 7.53 -4.79 -5.71
CA LEU A 31 7.66 -3.39 -6.05
C LEU A 31 8.42 -2.68 -4.92
N ILE A 32 9.55 -2.06 -5.26
CA ILE A 32 10.32 -1.25 -4.32
C ILE A 32 10.41 0.18 -4.85
N VAL A 33 9.98 1.12 -4.02
CA VAL A 33 10.09 2.56 -4.31
C VAL A 33 10.87 3.21 -3.18
N ALA A 34 11.92 3.95 -3.53
CA ALA A 34 12.74 4.65 -2.54
C ALA A 34 12.74 6.17 -2.80
N ASP A 35 12.64 6.92 -1.73
CA ASP A 35 12.70 8.38 -1.73
C ASP A 35 13.87 8.86 -0.88
N ALA A 36 14.94 9.25 -1.55
CA ALA A 36 16.16 9.73 -0.91
C ALA A 36 15.98 11.05 -0.14
N GLN A 37 15.00 11.88 -0.51
CA GLN A 37 14.76 13.16 0.17
C GLN A 37 14.16 12.94 1.55
N THR A 38 13.21 12.02 1.66
CA THR A 38 12.56 11.73 2.94
C THR A 38 13.24 10.60 3.72
N GLY A 39 14.20 9.93 3.12
CA GLY A 39 14.84 8.76 3.71
C GLY A 39 13.90 7.57 3.89
N LYS A 40 12.87 7.47 3.05
CA LYS A 40 11.89 6.39 3.10
C LYS A 40 12.00 5.45 1.91
N ALA A 41 11.69 4.18 2.14
CA ALA A 41 11.48 3.21 1.09
C ALA A 41 10.19 2.43 1.37
N VAL A 42 9.49 2.07 0.32
CA VAL A 42 8.28 1.23 0.38
C VAL A 42 8.57 -0.06 -0.36
N TRP A 43 8.31 -1.17 0.28
CA TRP A 43 8.28 -2.51 -0.30
C TRP A 43 6.82 -2.96 -0.39
N VAL A 44 6.39 -3.45 -1.55
CA VAL A 44 5.04 -3.96 -1.76
C VAL A 44 5.12 -5.30 -2.48
N GLY A 45 4.45 -6.31 -1.96
CA GLY A 45 4.46 -7.62 -2.57
C GLY A 45 3.67 -8.67 -1.80
N ARG A 46 3.70 -9.88 -2.34
CA ARG A 46 3.15 -11.06 -1.70
C ARG A 46 4.10 -11.58 -0.63
N ILE A 47 3.56 -12.01 0.47
CA ILE A 47 4.27 -12.81 1.49
C ILE A 47 3.52 -14.13 1.70
N GLU A 48 4.18 -15.07 2.36
CA GLU A 48 3.55 -16.30 2.85
C GLU A 48 3.67 -16.32 4.38
N GLU A 49 2.54 -16.49 5.06
CA GLU A 49 2.43 -16.62 6.51
C GLU A 49 1.65 -17.89 6.85
N HIS A 50 2.20 -18.73 7.72
CA HIS A 50 1.54 -19.98 8.12
C HIS A 50 1.09 -20.85 6.93
N GLY A 51 1.84 -20.87 5.84
CA GLY A 51 1.50 -21.59 4.62
C GLY A 51 0.33 -20.97 3.83
N GLN A 52 -0.07 -19.73 4.13
CA GLN A 52 -1.10 -19.00 3.41
C GLN A 52 -0.53 -17.72 2.80
N PRO A 53 -0.96 -17.38 1.58
CA PRO A 53 -0.55 -16.13 0.96
C PRO A 53 -1.21 -14.92 1.63
N ALA A 54 -0.45 -13.84 1.76
CA ALA A 54 -0.94 -12.54 2.18
C ALA A 54 -0.32 -11.44 1.31
N TRP A 55 -0.92 -10.28 1.31
CA TRP A 55 -0.36 -9.08 0.70
C TRP A 55 0.25 -8.18 1.76
N ALA A 56 1.42 -7.64 1.48
CA ALA A 56 2.13 -6.75 2.39
C ALA A 56 2.60 -5.48 1.69
N ALA A 57 2.44 -4.36 2.38
CA ALA A 57 3.08 -3.09 2.05
C ALA A 57 3.85 -2.61 3.28
N MET A 58 5.16 -2.41 3.15
CA MET A 58 6.02 -2.02 4.26
C MET A 58 6.74 -0.71 3.93
N THR A 59 6.58 0.28 4.79
CA THR A 59 7.35 1.52 4.75
C THR A 59 8.53 1.40 5.71
N VAL A 60 9.73 1.58 5.22
CA VAL A 60 10.95 1.65 6.01
C VAL A 60 11.41 3.09 6.08
N THR A 61 11.66 3.58 7.28
CA THR A 61 12.22 4.92 7.52
C THR A 61 13.68 4.80 7.93
N GLY A 62 14.53 5.42 7.14
CA GLY A 62 15.97 5.51 7.41
C GLY A 62 16.31 6.61 8.40
N THR A 63 17.42 6.42 9.10
CA THR A 63 18.07 7.42 9.96
C THR A 63 19.56 7.42 9.65
N SER A 64 20.32 8.38 10.20
CA SER A 64 21.78 8.41 10.05
C SER A 64 22.47 7.15 10.62
N GLY A 65 21.80 6.40 11.51
CA GLY A 65 22.32 5.18 12.13
C GLY A 65 21.77 3.89 11.53
N GLY A 66 20.96 3.94 10.46
CA GLY A 66 20.33 2.79 9.83
C GLY A 66 18.83 2.89 9.76
N VAL A 67 18.10 1.80 10.03
CA VAL A 67 16.63 1.77 10.05
C VAL A 67 16.13 2.27 11.40
N GLY A 68 15.31 3.32 11.36
CA GLY A 68 14.65 3.89 12.55
C GLY A 68 13.22 3.39 12.76
N GLY A 69 12.52 3.06 11.69
CA GLY A 69 11.15 2.58 11.79
C GLY A 69 10.71 1.72 10.61
N ILE A 70 9.77 0.83 10.89
CA ILE A 70 9.09 -0.01 9.89
C ILE A 70 7.60 0.05 10.20
N ASP A 71 6.79 0.40 9.22
CA ASP A 71 5.34 0.39 9.29
C ASP A 71 4.81 -0.55 8.21
N ALA A 72 4.12 -1.60 8.62
CA ALA A 72 3.65 -2.67 7.76
C ALA A 72 2.13 -2.74 7.73
N VAL A 73 1.57 -2.77 6.53
CA VAL A 73 0.16 -3.10 6.30
C VAL A 73 0.10 -4.50 5.73
N ILE A 74 -0.51 -5.41 6.48
CA ILE A 74 -0.64 -6.83 6.09
C ILE A 74 -2.10 -7.15 5.85
N ARG A 75 -2.40 -7.63 4.64
CA ARG A 75 -3.74 -8.09 4.24
C ARG A 75 -3.75 -9.59 4.08
N ARG A 76 -4.30 -10.27 5.07
CA ARG A 76 -4.50 -11.72 5.07
C ARG A 76 -5.78 -12.08 4.32
N LYS A 77 -5.87 -13.31 3.85
CA LYS A 77 -6.98 -13.81 3.02
C LYS A 77 -8.36 -13.55 3.64
N GLU A 78 -8.52 -13.81 4.90
CA GLU A 78 -9.79 -13.65 5.63
C GLU A 78 -10.31 -12.20 5.69
N TYR A 79 -9.42 -11.24 5.46
CA TYR A 79 -9.74 -9.80 5.50
C TYR A 79 -9.65 -9.12 4.13
N ALA A 80 -9.37 -9.86 3.08
CA ALA A 80 -9.11 -9.29 1.75
C ALA A 80 -10.38 -9.16 0.89
N GLY A 81 -11.53 -9.65 1.37
CA GLY A 81 -12.79 -9.59 0.64
C GLY A 81 -12.72 -10.29 -0.72
N PRO A 82 -13.28 -9.71 -1.78
CA PRO A 82 -13.31 -10.33 -3.10
C PRO A 82 -11.91 -10.46 -3.75
N TYR A 83 -10.90 -9.78 -3.21
CA TYR A 83 -9.51 -9.81 -3.70
C TYR A 83 -8.62 -10.59 -2.75
N ALA A 84 -9.10 -11.74 -2.30
CA ALA A 84 -8.46 -12.56 -1.26
C ALA A 84 -7.20 -13.29 -1.74
N GLU A 85 -7.07 -13.55 -3.04
CA GLU A 85 -5.90 -14.24 -3.58
C GLU A 85 -4.85 -13.21 -4.03
N PRO A 86 -3.78 -12.98 -3.26
CA PRO A 86 -2.77 -12.00 -3.62
C PRO A 86 -1.94 -12.48 -4.82
N ASN A 87 -1.81 -11.61 -5.81
CA ASN A 87 -0.86 -11.77 -6.91
C ASN A 87 0.49 -11.13 -6.55
N GLY A 88 1.49 -11.30 -7.41
CA GLY A 88 2.74 -10.55 -7.34
C GLY A 88 2.50 -9.03 -7.51
N ALA A 89 3.44 -8.23 -7.06
CA ALA A 89 3.39 -6.78 -7.24
C ALA A 89 3.40 -6.41 -8.73
N PRO A 90 2.62 -5.38 -9.14
CA PRO A 90 2.70 -4.87 -10.50
C PRO A 90 4.12 -4.33 -10.76
N GLN A 91 4.66 -4.65 -11.92
CA GLN A 91 5.99 -4.19 -12.31
C GLN A 91 5.88 -2.98 -13.23
N TYR A 92 6.75 -2.02 -13.03
CA TYR A 92 6.79 -0.80 -13.81
C TYR A 92 8.20 -0.56 -14.34
N ASP A 93 8.29 -0.18 -15.60
CA ASP A 93 9.55 0.31 -16.16
C ASP A 93 9.88 1.69 -15.61
N GLU A 94 11.16 1.96 -15.44
CA GLU A 94 11.62 3.30 -15.06
C GLU A 94 11.31 4.30 -16.17
N LEU A 95 10.58 5.38 -15.83
CA LEU A 95 10.25 6.40 -16.82
C LEU A 95 11.49 7.19 -17.25
N PRO A 96 11.66 7.43 -18.57
CA PRO A 96 12.67 8.36 -19.06
C PRO A 96 12.55 9.73 -18.40
N GLN A 97 13.67 10.40 -18.17
CA GLN A 97 13.73 11.68 -17.46
C GLN A 97 12.72 12.71 -18.02
N ALA A 98 12.57 12.78 -19.34
CA ALA A 98 11.66 13.72 -20.01
C ALA A 98 10.15 13.43 -19.76
N ARG A 99 9.82 12.25 -19.25
CA ARG A 99 8.45 11.84 -18.93
C ARG A 99 8.15 11.84 -17.43
N ARG A 100 9.13 12.18 -16.60
CA ARG A 100 8.95 12.21 -15.15
C ARG A 100 8.20 13.46 -14.74
N THR A 101 7.20 13.28 -13.93
CA THR A 101 6.45 14.37 -13.28
C THR A 101 7.26 14.91 -12.10
N VAL A 102 7.18 16.21 -11.85
CA VAL A 102 7.82 16.81 -10.68
C VAL A 102 7.13 16.33 -9.39
N ARG A 103 7.90 16.27 -8.29
CA ARG A 103 7.46 15.74 -7.01
C ARG A 103 6.15 16.38 -6.52
N GLU A 104 6.08 17.69 -6.53
CA GLU A 104 4.93 18.44 -6.03
C GLU A 104 3.64 18.08 -6.76
N ALA A 105 3.70 17.85 -8.07
CA ALA A 105 2.54 17.43 -8.85
C ALA A 105 2.13 15.97 -8.55
N MET A 106 3.09 15.10 -8.25
CA MET A 106 2.78 13.72 -7.80
C MET A 106 2.14 13.71 -6.41
N GLU A 107 2.66 14.51 -5.47
CA GLU A 107 2.10 14.65 -4.12
C GLU A 107 0.67 15.19 -4.17
N GLN A 108 0.43 16.27 -4.92
CA GLN A 108 -0.91 16.81 -5.14
C GLN A 108 -1.86 15.80 -5.81
N GLY A 109 -1.36 15.02 -6.77
CA GLY A 109 -2.11 13.96 -7.41
C GLY A 109 -2.56 12.88 -6.41
N ALA A 110 -1.65 12.42 -5.55
CA ALA A 110 -1.96 11.46 -4.51
C ALA A 110 -3.01 12.00 -3.51
N GLU A 111 -2.88 13.25 -3.07
CA GLU A 111 -3.84 13.90 -2.19
C GLU A 111 -5.24 13.99 -2.83
N GLN A 112 -5.32 14.32 -4.13
CA GLN A 112 -6.59 14.34 -4.85
C GLN A 112 -7.25 12.97 -4.93
N VAL A 113 -6.47 11.90 -5.15
CA VAL A 113 -6.98 10.51 -5.14
C VAL A 113 -7.56 10.16 -3.78
N TYR A 114 -6.81 10.39 -2.68
CA TYR A 114 -7.30 10.11 -1.33
C TYR A 114 -8.52 10.95 -0.95
N ALA A 115 -8.54 12.22 -1.31
CA ALA A 115 -9.69 13.09 -1.08
C ALA A 115 -10.93 12.58 -1.80
N ALA A 116 -10.80 12.17 -3.06
CA ALA A 116 -11.91 11.62 -3.84
C ALA A 116 -12.42 10.29 -3.28
N MET A 117 -11.52 9.41 -2.83
CA MET A 117 -11.88 8.16 -2.15
C MET A 117 -12.67 8.42 -0.87
N ASN A 118 -12.22 9.35 -0.03
CA ASN A 118 -12.89 9.69 1.24
C ASN A 118 -14.26 10.36 1.02
N ALA A 119 -14.38 11.19 0.00
CA ALA A 119 -15.63 11.89 -0.31
C ALA A 119 -16.65 11.03 -1.08
N GLN A 120 -16.27 9.82 -1.51
CA GLN A 120 -17.05 9.01 -2.46
C GLN A 120 -17.47 9.82 -3.71
N GLY A 121 -16.58 10.72 -4.12
CA GLY A 121 -16.81 11.68 -5.19
C GLY A 121 -16.45 11.12 -6.57
N SER A 122 -16.44 12.02 -7.56
CA SER A 122 -15.99 11.70 -8.90
C SER A 122 -14.49 11.43 -8.94
N ALA A 123 -14.04 10.63 -9.90
CA ALA A 123 -12.63 10.38 -10.13
C ALA A 123 -11.86 11.69 -10.34
N PRO A 124 -10.70 11.86 -9.70
CA PRO A 124 -9.87 13.04 -9.90
C PRO A 124 -9.32 13.09 -11.33
N GLN A 125 -9.08 14.29 -11.82
CA GLN A 125 -8.60 14.55 -13.21
C GLN A 125 -7.10 14.21 -13.41
N VAL A 126 -6.47 13.59 -12.43
CA VAL A 126 -5.04 13.23 -12.46
C VAL A 126 -4.77 11.92 -13.18
N PHE A 127 -5.80 11.13 -13.43
CA PHE A 127 -5.64 9.83 -14.08
C PHE A 127 -5.50 9.97 -15.59
N THR A 128 -4.53 9.24 -16.16
CA THR A 128 -4.40 9.05 -17.59
C THR A 128 -5.34 7.94 -18.07
N GLY A 129 -5.65 7.89 -19.37
CA GLY A 129 -6.58 6.91 -19.90
C GLY A 129 -6.11 5.45 -19.85
N ASP A 130 -4.82 5.24 -19.63
CA ASP A 130 -4.17 3.93 -19.47
C ASP A 130 -3.93 3.54 -18.00
N CYS A 131 -4.40 4.37 -17.07
CA CYS A 131 -4.26 4.10 -15.63
C CYS A 131 -5.02 2.85 -15.21
N ARG A 132 -4.36 1.96 -14.44
CA ARG A 132 -4.95 0.72 -13.93
C ARG A 132 -4.96 0.72 -12.40
N TRP A 133 -6.04 0.17 -11.85
CA TRP A 133 -6.24 0.01 -10.41
C TRP A 133 -5.93 -1.43 -9.99
N PHE A 134 -4.96 -1.56 -9.08
CA PHE A 134 -4.57 -2.86 -8.53
C PHE A 134 -5.01 -2.97 -7.07
N VAL A 135 -5.59 -4.10 -6.71
CA VAL A 135 -5.94 -4.44 -5.33
C VAL A 135 -5.30 -5.79 -4.98
N ASN A 136 -4.43 -5.82 -3.98
CA ASN A 136 -3.66 -7.00 -3.60
C ASN A 136 -2.93 -7.64 -4.80
N GLY A 137 -2.39 -6.81 -5.69
CA GLY A 137 -1.70 -7.23 -6.91
C GLY A 137 -2.61 -7.69 -8.06
N GLN A 138 -3.93 -7.73 -7.87
CA GLN A 138 -4.87 -8.06 -8.94
C GLN A 138 -5.25 -6.79 -9.71
N ASP A 139 -5.18 -6.83 -11.03
CA ASP A 139 -5.69 -5.79 -11.91
C ASP A 139 -7.22 -5.87 -11.95
N VAL A 140 -7.90 -4.93 -11.33
CA VAL A 140 -9.34 -5.02 -11.10
C VAL A 140 -10.16 -4.05 -11.96
N ALA A 141 -9.62 -2.93 -12.35
CA ALA A 141 -10.32 -1.90 -13.12
C ALA A 141 -9.37 -0.84 -13.70
N ASP A 142 -9.89 0.03 -14.57
CA ASP A 142 -9.26 1.34 -14.80
C ASP A 142 -9.33 2.20 -13.52
N CYS A 143 -8.56 3.29 -13.48
CA CYS A 143 -8.50 4.14 -12.28
C CYS A 143 -9.75 5.00 -12.05
N VAL A 144 -10.66 5.09 -13.00
CA VAL A 144 -11.87 5.91 -12.92
C VAL A 144 -13.06 5.10 -12.37
N SER A 145 -13.19 3.85 -12.79
CA SER A 145 -14.32 2.98 -12.45
C SER A 145 -14.60 2.85 -10.94
N PRO A 146 -13.59 2.76 -10.06
CA PRO A 146 -13.84 2.68 -8.62
C PRO A 146 -14.60 3.86 -8.04
N PHE A 147 -14.50 5.05 -8.62
CA PHE A 147 -15.14 6.28 -8.11
C PHE A 147 -16.63 6.39 -8.48
N GLY A 148 -17.09 5.65 -9.47
CA GLY A 148 -18.48 5.70 -9.95
C GLY A 148 -19.38 4.57 -9.46
N GLY A 149 -18.91 3.67 -8.61
CA GLY A 149 -19.65 2.45 -8.30
C GLY A 149 -19.37 1.82 -6.94
N PRO A 150 -19.97 0.66 -6.65
CA PRO A 150 -19.82 -0.07 -5.39
C PRO A 150 -18.42 -0.63 -5.15
N ALA A 151 -17.50 -0.51 -6.12
CA ALA A 151 -16.14 -1.01 -6.01
C ALA A 151 -15.34 -0.39 -4.86
N LEU A 152 -15.55 0.90 -4.55
CA LEU A 152 -14.90 1.56 -3.40
C LEU A 152 -15.35 0.99 -2.06
N SER A 153 -16.62 0.58 -1.92
CA SER A 153 -17.10 -0.07 -0.70
C SER A 153 -16.51 -1.46 -0.48
N ALA A 154 -16.08 -2.13 -1.55
CA ALA A 154 -15.41 -3.41 -1.48
C ALA A 154 -13.90 -3.29 -1.17
N ILE A 155 -13.28 -2.16 -1.57
CA ILE A 155 -11.86 -1.86 -1.32
C ILE A 155 -11.66 -1.25 0.07
N GLY A 156 -12.57 -0.37 0.48
CA GLY A 156 -12.61 0.24 1.81
C GLY A 156 -13.24 -0.71 2.82
N GLY A 157 -12.47 -1.63 3.36
CA GLY A 157 -12.90 -2.38 4.54
C GLY A 157 -13.29 -1.41 5.64
N SER A 158 -14.58 -1.40 5.99
CA SER A 158 -15.17 -0.72 7.15
C SER A 158 -14.84 0.77 7.28
N SER A 159 -15.68 1.62 6.71
CA SER A 159 -15.82 2.96 7.28
C SER A 159 -16.04 2.77 8.80
N CYS A 160 -15.14 3.29 9.63
CA CYS A 160 -15.46 3.56 11.00
C CYS A 160 -16.73 4.42 11.00
N ARG A 161 -17.88 3.79 11.19
CA ARG A 161 -19.08 4.54 11.51
C ARG A 161 -18.81 5.21 12.84
N THR A 162 -18.98 6.50 12.89
CA THR A 162 -18.83 7.44 14.01
C THR A 162 -19.76 7.13 15.20
N SER A 163 -20.01 5.88 15.53
CA SER A 163 -20.92 5.47 16.61
C SER A 163 -20.28 4.60 17.69
N CYS A 164 -18.96 4.55 17.75
CA CYS A 164 -18.24 3.83 18.82
C CYS A 164 -17.29 4.74 19.62
N CYS A 165 -17.70 5.99 19.90
CA CYS A 165 -17.08 6.84 20.92
C CYS A 165 -18.21 7.41 21.78
N SER A 166 -18.71 6.63 22.71
CA SER A 166 -19.45 7.07 23.89
C SER A 166 -19.01 6.21 25.05
#